data_8eec6f77e7e782f95e989938e3c3a97b
#
_entry.id   8eec6f77e7e782f95e989938e3c3a97b
#
_cell.length_a   1.000
_cell.length_b   1.000
_cell.length_c   1.000
_cell.angle_alpha   90.00
_cell.angle_beta   90.00
_cell.angle_gamma   90.00
#
_symmetry.space_group_name_H-M   'P 1'
#
loop_
_entity.id
_entity.type
_entity.pdbx_description
1 polymer ?
#
loop_
_entity_poly.entity_id
_entity_poly.type
_entity_poly.pdbx_seq_one_letter_code
_entity_poly.pdbx_strand_id
1 'polypeptide(L)'
;ICTLRLVIKKSSTGSLLYGITGCVLCLFVALDGVYQPTILAVKSDKHLAEDIRKQVPEGVVYSYTDRMIRFYCTNYYMNNQMRNFTLENPQEGYVILSANAQEEFLKNYNAKYQLEEVFHTDYRSCDLRNTVIMYKFNEKRK
;
A
#
# COMPACT_ATOMS: atom_id res chain seq x y z
N ILE A 1 30.40 -29.93 -7.80
CA ILE A 1 30.79 -30.26 -6.40
C ILE A 1 32.28 -30.59 -6.32
N CYS A 2 32.88 -31.40 -7.23
CA CYS A 2 34.30 -31.72 -7.25
C CYS A 2 35.23 -30.53 -7.49
N THR A 3 34.89 -29.63 -8.40
CA THR A 3 35.69 -28.44 -8.72
C THR A 3 35.77 -27.44 -7.54
N LEU A 4 34.70 -27.29 -6.78
CA LEU A 4 34.67 -26.43 -5.60
C LEU A 4 35.61 -26.95 -4.50
N ARG A 5 35.67 -28.29 -4.29
CA ARG A 5 36.60 -28.94 -3.33
C ARG A 5 38.05 -28.72 -3.68
N LEU A 6 38.42 -28.74 -4.96
CA LEU A 6 39.79 -28.52 -5.43
C LEU A 6 40.26 -27.07 -5.22
N VAL A 7 39.40 -26.11 -5.42
CA VAL A 7 39.68 -24.68 -5.19
C VAL A 7 39.91 -24.42 -3.67
N ILE A 8 39.06 -24.97 -2.83
CA ILE A 8 39.17 -24.80 -1.35
C ILE A 8 40.45 -25.43 -0.82
N LYS A 9 40.89 -26.57 -1.34
CA LYS A 9 42.07 -27.30 -0.85
C LYS A 9 43.40 -26.63 -1.21
N LYS A 10 43.43 -25.69 -2.18
CA LYS A 10 44.65 -25.04 -2.69
C LYS A 10 44.76 -23.56 -2.34
N SER A 11 43.69 -22.95 -1.78
CA SER A 11 43.70 -21.53 -1.43
C SER A 11 44.16 -21.29 0.00
N SER A 12 44.94 -20.22 0.21
CA SER A 12 45.27 -19.75 1.54
C SER A 12 44.00 -19.33 2.29
N THR A 13 43.98 -19.46 3.61
CA THR A 13 42.85 -19.06 4.46
C THR A 13 42.39 -17.64 4.18
N GLY A 14 43.33 -16.71 3.88
CA GLY A 14 43.00 -15.33 3.50
C GLY A 14 42.22 -15.22 2.19
N SER A 15 42.63 -15.96 1.15
CA SER A 15 41.93 -15.96 -0.13
C SER A 15 40.51 -16.50 -0.03
N LEU A 16 40.31 -17.50 0.83
CA LEU A 16 38.98 -18.06 1.09
C LEU A 16 38.08 -17.06 1.81
N LEU A 17 38.62 -16.32 2.78
CA LEU A 17 37.90 -15.28 3.51
C LEU A 17 37.45 -14.14 2.58
N TYR A 18 38.38 -13.65 1.73
CA TYR A 18 38.01 -12.59 0.75
C TYR A 18 36.98 -13.10 -0.25
N GLY A 19 37.03 -14.33 -0.69
CA GLY A 19 36.03 -14.94 -1.58
C GLY A 19 34.66 -15.00 -0.93
N ILE A 20 34.56 -15.42 0.32
CA ILE A 20 33.31 -15.47 1.07
C ILE A 20 32.75 -14.06 1.26
N THR A 21 33.60 -13.12 1.70
CA THR A 21 33.19 -11.71 1.88
C THR A 21 32.68 -11.09 0.58
N GLY A 22 33.39 -11.34 -0.53
CA GLY A 22 32.95 -10.88 -1.85
C GLY A 22 31.58 -11.44 -2.25
N CYS A 23 31.34 -12.75 -2.05
CA CYS A 23 30.05 -13.37 -2.32
C CYS A 23 28.92 -12.77 -1.47
N VAL A 24 29.16 -12.53 -0.18
CA VAL A 24 28.19 -11.93 0.73
C VAL A 24 27.87 -10.50 0.28
N LEU A 25 28.85 -9.68 -0.06
CA LEU A 25 28.64 -8.34 -0.57
C LEU A 25 27.85 -8.33 -1.87
N CYS A 26 28.18 -9.21 -2.83
CA CYS A 26 27.41 -9.35 -4.08
C CYS A 26 25.96 -9.72 -3.81
N LEU A 27 25.73 -10.59 -2.82
CA LEU A 27 24.38 -11.02 -2.46
C LEU A 27 23.58 -9.87 -1.83
N PHE A 28 24.19 -9.04 -0.97
CA PHE A 28 23.57 -7.83 -0.43
C PHE A 28 23.23 -6.84 -1.54
N VAL A 29 24.18 -6.56 -2.44
CA VAL A 29 23.92 -5.64 -3.58
C VAL A 29 22.80 -6.16 -4.47
N ALA A 30 22.72 -7.46 -4.73
CA ALA A 30 21.65 -8.05 -5.51
C ALA A 30 20.29 -7.96 -4.79
N LEU A 31 20.26 -8.22 -3.48
CA LEU A 31 19.04 -8.12 -2.70
C LEU A 31 18.56 -6.67 -2.57
N ASP A 32 19.42 -5.76 -2.16
CA ASP A 32 19.03 -4.37 -1.90
C ASP A 32 18.89 -3.54 -3.19
N GLY A 33 19.74 -3.80 -4.19
CA GLY A 33 19.75 -3.02 -5.42
C GLY A 33 18.73 -3.46 -6.47
N VAL A 34 18.36 -4.74 -6.50
CA VAL A 34 17.48 -5.29 -7.55
C VAL A 34 16.20 -5.88 -6.96
N TYR A 35 16.34 -6.76 -5.99
CA TYR A 35 15.19 -7.53 -5.51
C TYR A 35 14.23 -6.70 -4.65
N GLN A 36 14.72 -5.96 -3.68
CA GLN A 36 13.89 -5.14 -2.79
C GLN A 36 13.13 -4.02 -3.54
N PRO A 37 13.75 -3.20 -4.39
CA PRO A 37 13.03 -2.17 -5.13
C PRO A 37 11.92 -2.75 -5.99
N THR A 38 12.16 -3.88 -6.65
CA THR A 38 11.16 -4.54 -7.49
C THR A 38 9.95 -5.01 -6.67
N ILE A 39 10.19 -5.65 -5.52
CA ILE A 39 9.12 -6.12 -4.64
C ILE A 39 8.37 -4.95 -4.01
N LEU A 40 9.08 -3.92 -3.54
CA LEU A 40 8.44 -2.75 -2.95
C LEU A 40 7.61 -1.99 -3.96
N ALA A 41 8.04 -1.90 -5.22
CA ALA A 41 7.25 -1.29 -6.29
C ALA A 41 5.93 -2.02 -6.54
N VAL A 42 5.95 -3.36 -6.49
CA VAL A 42 4.74 -4.19 -6.71
C VAL A 42 3.85 -4.27 -5.46
N LYS A 43 4.47 -4.23 -4.27
CA LYS A 43 3.76 -4.38 -2.98
C LYS A 43 3.42 -3.05 -2.32
N SER A 44 3.64 -1.92 -2.98
CA SER A 44 3.29 -0.62 -2.41
C SER A 44 1.95 -0.13 -2.95
N ASP A 45 1.14 0.50 -2.10
CA ASP A 45 -0.08 1.20 -2.51
C ASP A 45 0.21 2.60 -3.09
N LYS A 46 1.42 2.82 -3.63
CA LYS A 46 1.79 4.09 -4.28
C LYS A 46 0.86 4.40 -5.45
N HIS A 47 0.56 3.41 -6.28
CA HIS A 47 -0.37 3.58 -7.40
C HIS A 47 -1.77 3.97 -6.93
N LEU A 48 -2.26 3.35 -5.86
CA LEU A 48 -3.55 3.72 -5.26
C LEU A 48 -3.55 5.17 -4.80
N ALA A 49 -2.49 5.62 -4.11
CA ALA A 49 -2.37 7.01 -3.67
C ALA A 49 -2.30 7.99 -4.85
N GLU A 50 -1.60 7.63 -5.93
CA GLU A 50 -1.54 8.44 -7.15
C GLU A 50 -2.91 8.53 -7.84
N ASP A 51 -3.65 7.42 -7.93
CA ASP A 51 -4.98 7.39 -8.53
C ASP A 51 -5.99 8.19 -7.70
N ILE A 52 -5.94 8.09 -6.38
CA ILE A 52 -6.75 8.93 -5.48
C ILE A 52 -6.43 10.41 -5.72
N ARG A 53 -5.16 10.80 -5.80
CA ARG A 53 -4.76 12.20 -6.04
C ARG A 53 -5.19 12.73 -7.39
N LYS A 54 -5.23 11.89 -8.44
CA LYS A 54 -5.77 12.29 -9.74
C LYS A 54 -7.26 12.65 -9.66
N GLN A 55 -8.03 11.90 -8.85
CA GLN A 55 -9.47 12.15 -8.68
C GLN A 55 -9.74 13.30 -7.69
N VAL A 56 -8.89 13.44 -6.69
CA VAL A 56 -9.03 14.42 -5.60
C VAL A 56 -7.70 15.18 -5.42
N PRO A 57 -7.38 16.14 -6.31
CA PRO A 57 -6.14 16.89 -6.21
C PRO A 57 -6.04 17.72 -4.92
N GLU A 58 -7.16 18.34 -4.53
CA GLU A 58 -7.29 19.17 -3.33
C GLU A 58 -8.56 18.76 -2.58
N GLY A 59 -8.45 17.92 -1.59
CA GLY A 59 -9.60 17.49 -0.83
C GLY A 59 -9.22 16.56 0.33
N VAL A 60 -10.11 16.50 1.30
CA VAL A 60 -9.95 15.58 2.43
C VAL A 60 -10.47 14.21 2.01
N VAL A 61 -9.63 13.21 2.12
CA VAL A 61 -9.97 11.82 1.87
C VAL A 61 -10.08 11.11 3.22
N TYR A 62 -11.20 10.45 3.41
CA TYR A 62 -11.50 9.66 4.60
C TYR A 62 -11.36 8.18 4.31
N SER A 63 -10.90 7.42 5.29
CA SER A 63 -10.92 5.97 5.25
C SER A 63 -12.05 5.42 6.09
N TYR A 64 -12.86 4.52 5.53
CA TYR A 64 -13.85 3.77 6.28
C TYR A 64 -13.29 2.42 6.68
N THR A 65 -13.11 2.23 7.98
CA THR A 65 -12.63 0.99 8.59
C THR A 65 -13.19 0.84 9.98
N ASP A 66 -13.36 -0.41 10.45
CA ASP A 66 -14.06 -0.71 11.73
C ASP A 66 -13.32 -0.22 12.97
N ARG A 67 -11.98 -0.11 12.96
CA ARG A 67 -11.22 0.16 14.19
C ARG A 67 -10.04 1.11 14.07
N MET A 68 -9.32 1.06 12.96
CA MET A 68 -8.11 1.86 12.72
C MET A 68 -7.98 2.15 11.24
N ILE A 69 -7.26 3.21 10.91
CA ILE A 69 -6.87 3.46 9.53
C ILE A 69 -6.06 2.27 9.03
N ARG A 70 -6.64 1.45 8.15
CA ARG A 70 -5.95 0.29 7.56
C ARG A 70 -5.15 0.65 6.31
N PHE A 71 -5.31 1.86 5.80
CA PHE A 71 -4.61 2.34 4.61
C PHE A 71 -3.24 2.96 4.95
N TYR A 72 -2.38 2.23 5.67
CA TYR A 72 -1.09 2.76 6.14
C TYR A 72 -0.17 3.15 5.00
N CYS A 73 0.03 2.26 4.02
CA CYS A 73 0.88 2.53 2.87
C CYS A 73 0.29 3.64 2.01
N THR A 74 -1.00 3.58 1.72
CA THR A 74 -1.70 4.63 0.97
C THR A 74 -1.60 5.97 1.68
N ASN A 75 -1.87 6.02 2.98
CA ASN A 75 -1.81 7.24 3.78
C ASN A 75 -0.39 7.84 3.84
N TYR A 76 0.64 6.98 3.93
CA TYR A 76 2.04 7.41 3.86
C TYR A 76 2.33 8.16 2.55
N TYR A 77 1.93 7.59 1.41
CA TYR A 77 2.10 8.24 0.10
C TYR A 77 1.20 9.47 -0.10
N MET A 78 0.15 9.61 0.70
CA MET A 78 -0.70 10.81 0.77
C MET A 78 -0.24 11.82 1.84
N ASN A 79 1.01 11.73 2.31
CA ASN A 79 1.59 12.61 3.32
C ASN A 79 0.81 12.61 4.65
N ASN A 80 0.24 11.47 5.04
CA ASN A 80 -0.58 11.30 6.24
C ASN A 80 -1.80 12.24 6.33
N GLN A 81 -2.39 12.57 5.19
CA GLN A 81 -3.55 13.48 5.11
C GLN A 81 -4.90 12.77 5.16
N MET A 82 -4.89 11.42 5.12
CA MET A 82 -6.13 10.67 5.25
C MET A 82 -6.65 10.71 6.69
N ARG A 83 -7.98 10.82 6.80
CA ARG A 83 -8.67 10.90 8.09
C ARG A 83 -9.61 9.71 8.28
N ASN A 84 -10.03 9.47 9.50
CA ASN A 84 -10.97 8.38 9.78
C ASN A 84 -12.43 8.87 9.66
N PHE A 85 -13.18 8.26 8.75
CA PHE A 85 -14.57 8.63 8.48
C PHE A 85 -15.48 8.44 9.69
N THR A 86 -15.35 7.31 10.39
CA THR A 86 -16.23 6.96 11.51
C THR A 86 -15.98 7.85 12.73
N LEU A 87 -14.71 8.24 12.97
CA LEU A 87 -14.36 9.08 14.12
C LEU A 87 -14.73 10.54 13.90
N GLU A 88 -14.51 11.07 12.70
CA GLU A 88 -14.74 12.49 12.43
C GLU A 88 -16.17 12.80 12.00
N ASN A 89 -16.91 11.80 11.50
CA ASN A 89 -18.28 11.92 11.04
C ASN A 89 -18.51 13.18 10.15
N PRO A 90 -17.76 13.32 9.05
CA PRO A 90 -17.71 14.52 8.24
C PRO A 90 -19.02 14.78 7.50
N GLN A 91 -19.26 16.04 7.09
CA GLN A 91 -20.45 16.42 6.33
C GLN A 91 -20.29 16.21 4.82
N GLU A 92 -19.07 16.41 4.31
CA GLU A 92 -18.75 16.27 2.90
C GLU A 92 -17.32 15.80 2.69
N GLY A 93 -17.03 15.28 1.51
CA GLY A 93 -15.69 14.87 1.13
C GLY A 93 -15.66 13.59 0.31
N TYR A 94 -14.56 12.88 0.41
CA TYR A 94 -14.34 11.61 -0.27
C TYR A 94 -14.01 10.52 0.74
N VAL A 95 -14.63 9.37 0.60
CA VAL A 95 -14.36 8.22 1.47
C VAL A 95 -13.92 7.04 0.66
N ILE A 96 -12.82 6.41 1.10
CA ILE A 96 -12.33 5.16 0.53
C ILE A 96 -12.63 4.00 1.47
N LEU A 97 -12.99 2.89 0.88
CA LEU A 97 -13.32 1.66 1.60
C LEU A 97 -12.93 0.42 0.80
N SER A 98 -12.81 -0.70 1.49
CA SER A 98 -12.66 -2.01 0.87
C SER A 98 -13.97 -2.43 0.21
N ALA A 99 -13.92 -3.11 -0.94
CA ALA A 99 -15.10 -3.65 -1.59
C ALA A 99 -15.93 -4.55 -0.66
N ASN A 100 -15.28 -5.29 0.26
CA ASN A 100 -15.99 -6.12 1.24
C ASN A 100 -16.80 -5.31 2.26
N ALA A 101 -16.45 -4.04 2.49
CA ALA A 101 -17.15 -3.17 3.42
C ALA A 101 -18.25 -2.33 2.75
N GLN A 102 -18.41 -2.45 1.42
CA GLN A 102 -19.33 -1.63 0.63
C GLN A 102 -20.79 -1.79 1.09
N GLU A 103 -21.26 -3.02 1.21
CA GLU A 103 -22.65 -3.29 1.59
C GLU A 103 -22.98 -2.74 2.98
N GLU A 104 -22.07 -2.96 3.93
CA GLU A 104 -22.21 -2.44 5.29
C GLU A 104 -22.20 -0.91 5.31
N PHE A 105 -21.27 -0.30 4.58
CA PHE A 105 -21.18 1.14 4.44
C PHE A 105 -22.46 1.75 3.87
N LEU A 106 -22.96 1.22 2.76
CA LEU A 106 -24.19 1.69 2.12
C LEU A 106 -25.39 1.53 3.05
N LYS A 107 -25.51 0.39 3.74
CA LYS A 107 -26.58 0.15 4.69
C LYS A 107 -26.60 1.18 5.83
N ASN A 108 -25.44 1.53 6.35
CA ASN A 108 -25.31 2.42 7.50
C ASN A 108 -25.43 3.91 7.13
N TYR A 109 -24.98 4.29 5.94
CA TYR A 109 -24.76 5.70 5.60
C TYR A 109 -25.60 6.23 4.44
N ASN A 110 -26.21 5.37 3.62
CA ASN A 110 -27.03 5.81 2.48
C ASN A 110 -28.26 6.66 2.89
N ALA A 111 -28.79 6.46 4.09
CA ALA A 111 -29.88 7.29 4.61
C ALA A 111 -29.42 8.70 4.95
N LYS A 112 -28.18 8.84 5.43
CA LYS A 112 -27.60 10.11 5.90
C LYS A 112 -26.94 10.91 4.78
N TYR A 113 -26.23 10.25 3.88
CA TYR A 113 -25.44 10.87 2.83
C TYR A 113 -25.99 10.60 1.44
N GLN A 114 -25.80 11.56 0.55
CA GLN A 114 -25.82 11.32 -0.89
C GLN A 114 -24.45 10.79 -1.27
N LEU A 115 -24.42 9.59 -1.85
CA LEU A 115 -23.20 8.86 -2.19
C LEU A 115 -23.11 8.73 -3.71
N GLU A 116 -21.97 9.09 -4.27
CA GLU A 116 -21.63 8.96 -5.68
C GLU A 116 -20.33 8.20 -5.79
N GLU A 117 -20.33 7.05 -6.49
CA GLU A 117 -19.10 6.29 -6.74
C GLU A 117 -18.26 7.05 -7.77
N VAL A 118 -17.03 7.39 -7.38
CA VAL A 118 -16.09 8.17 -8.21
C VAL A 118 -15.03 7.27 -8.82
N PHE A 119 -14.63 6.23 -8.09
CA PHE A 119 -13.47 5.45 -8.45
C PHE A 119 -13.57 4.03 -7.87
N HIS A 120 -13.15 3.04 -8.68
CA HIS A 120 -13.03 1.65 -8.27
C HIS A 120 -11.73 1.08 -8.86
N THR A 121 -10.92 0.44 -8.01
CA THR A 121 -9.70 -0.22 -8.49
C THR A 121 -10.02 -1.59 -9.11
N ASP A 122 -9.35 -1.93 -10.19
CA ASP A 122 -9.32 -3.27 -10.77
C ASP A 122 -8.22 -4.15 -10.15
N TYR A 123 -7.39 -3.57 -9.30
CA TYR A 123 -6.30 -4.23 -8.58
C TYR A 123 -6.54 -4.20 -7.07
N ARG A 124 -5.84 -5.10 -6.37
CA ARG A 124 -5.92 -5.22 -4.91
C ARG A 124 -4.94 -4.28 -4.23
N SER A 125 -5.41 -3.52 -3.24
CA SER A 125 -4.56 -2.78 -2.32
C SER A 125 -3.71 -3.74 -1.48
N CYS A 126 -2.47 -3.36 -1.23
CA CYS A 126 -1.56 -4.11 -0.35
C CYS A 126 -2.04 -4.12 1.09
N ASP A 127 -2.55 -3.00 1.57
CA ASP A 127 -3.04 -2.84 2.94
C ASP A 127 -4.28 -3.69 3.22
N LEU A 128 -5.22 -3.73 2.27
CA LEU A 128 -6.52 -4.38 2.45
C LEU A 128 -6.61 -5.77 1.82
N ARG A 129 -5.67 -6.11 0.92
CA ARG A 129 -5.69 -7.33 0.10
C ARG A 129 -6.99 -7.49 -0.71
N ASN A 130 -7.65 -6.39 -1.01
CA ASN A 130 -8.90 -6.32 -1.75
C ASN A 130 -8.94 -5.09 -2.66
N THR A 131 -9.91 -5.02 -3.58
CA THR A 131 -10.18 -3.83 -4.37
C THR A 131 -10.71 -2.71 -3.49
N VAL A 132 -10.46 -1.48 -3.90
CA VAL A 132 -10.82 -0.27 -3.17
C VAL A 132 -11.86 0.51 -3.98
N ILE A 133 -12.86 1.00 -3.28
CA ILE A 133 -13.91 1.85 -3.85
C ILE A 133 -13.84 3.21 -3.18
N MET A 134 -14.02 4.26 -3.96
CA MET A 134 -14.10 5.63 -3.47
C MET A 134 -15.45 6.24 -3.79
N TYR A 135 -16.09 6.78 -2.77
CA TYR A 135 -17.31 7.56 -2.89
C TYR A 135 -17.05 9.03 -2.59
N LYS A 136 -17.65 9.90 -3.38
CA LYS A 136 -17.91 11.28 -2.99
C LYS A 136 -19.19 11.27 -2.15
N PHE A 137 -19.17 11.96 -1.02
CA PHE A 137 -20.32 12.01 -0.14
C PHE A 137 -20.66 13.44 0.26
N ASN A 138 -21.95 13.68 0.45
CA ASN A 138 -22.47 14.95 0.95
C ASN A 138 -23.65 14.66 1.87
N GLU A 139 -23.71 15.28 3.04
CA GLU A 139 -24.81 15.09 3.97
C GLU A 139 -26.11 15.62 3.37
N LYS A 140 -27.15 14.79 3.37
CA LYS A 140 -28.48 15.19 2.87
C LYS A 140 -29.02 16.31 3.76
N ARG A 141 -29.23 17.49 3.19
CA ARG A 141 -29.94 18.57 3.89
C ARG A 141 -31.35 18.08 4.21
N LYS A 142 -31.71 18.12 5.49
CA LYS A 142 -33.09 17.89 5.94
C LYS A 142 -34.01 19.00 5.49
#